data_7a992c6f4f33417bcb5ca8172a8d47ea
#
_entry.id   7a992c6f4f33417bcb5ca8172a8d47ea
#
_cell.length_a   1.000
_cell.length_b   1.000
_cell.length_c   1.000
_cell.angle_alpha   90.00
_cell.angle_beta   90.00
_cell.angle_gamma   90.00
#
_symmetry.space_group_name_H-M   'P 1'
#
loop_
_entity.id
_entity.type
_entity.pdbx_description
1 polymer ?
#
loop_
_entity_poly.entity_id
_entity_poly.type
_entity_poly.pdbx_seq_one_letter_code
_entity_poly.pdbx_strand_id
1 'polypeptide(L)'
;MDRTAGIDLASEEHRLVVVEADGRRLEERRFVHDEEGVAALVRRLVALEVARVAIEQPNGLVVDRLLEAGITVVAVHPNQLAASRDRYRSGGGKSDGFDAYVLAELARTDMHRLRVLEPDSDQTRALRSLTRAREDLVEQRVALANQLRAQLEAFWPGAARIFSEIDSPIALAFLERYPSPSDAHTLGEKRLAAFLARNGYCGRRSAAQLLDRLRAAPQGRTGELESEARRQVVLALAAALRPLVEQIRLLTSEIRGLLDNHPDGAIFRSLFRDPKSVVTAAELLAEIGDRRERHPVSSSLEAIAGQAPVAVQSGKKKVACFRWACNKTLRSAVSVLADSSRKHNPWANDIYERARARGHDHPHALRILGRAWLRVIWRLWQDGVPYDPTRHGSLNRLLAAKG
;
A
#
# COMPACT_ATOMS: atom_id res chain seq x y z
N MET A 1 13.57 26.32 -29.92
CA MET A 1 12.19 25.87 -30.14
C MET A 1 11.95 24.67 -29.22
N ASP A 2 10.92 24.69 -28.39
CA ASP A 2 10.70 23.66 -27.37
C ASP A 2 10.11 22.39 -28.01
N ARG A 3 10.94 21.41 -28.31
CA ARG A 3 10.49 20.06 -28.71
C ARG A 3 9.96 19.32 -27.51
N THR A 4 8.88 18.58 -27.70
CA THR A 4 8.30 17.72 -26.67
C THR A 4 8.20 16.28 -27.19
N ALA A 5 8.25 15.32 -26.26
CA ALA A 5 8.15 13.93 -26.63
C ALA A 5 7.12 13.20 -25.76
N GLY A 6 6.56 12.14 -26.31
CA GLY A 6 5.79 11.15 -25.58
C GLY A 6 6.41 9.77 -25.73
N ILE A 7 6.43 9.03 -24.65
CA ILE A 7 6.91 7.64 -24.66
C ILE A 7 5.81 6.74 -24.12
N ASP A 8 5.39 5.80 -24.95
CA ASP A 8 4.59 4.66 -24.49
C ASP A 8 5.56 3.55 -24.06
N LEU A 9 5.53 3.27 -22.75
CA LEU A 9 6.44 2.34 -22.09
C LEU A 9 5.83 0.94 -22.07
N ALA A 10 6.53 -0.06 -22.62
CA ALA A 10 6.15 -1.46 -22.53
C ALA A 10 7.32 -2.34 -22.08
N SER A 11 7.05 -3.61 -21.80
CA SER A 11 8.03 -4.56 -21.25
C SER A 11 9.12 -4.99 -22.24
N GLU A 12 8.84 -4.93 -23.53
CA GLU A 12 9.78 -5.40 -24.56
C GLU A 12 10.30 -4.27 -25.44
N GLU A 13 9.46 -3.29 -25.76
CA GLU A 13 9.78 -2.23 -26.73
C GLU A 13 9.07 -0.92 -26.35
N HIS A 14 9.78 0.20 -26.39
CA HIS A 14 9.25 1.54 -26.12
C HIS A 14 8.97 2.27 -27.42
N ARG A 15 7.86 3.00 -27.47
CA ARG A 15 7.49 3.83 -28.60
C ARG A 15 7.73 5.30 -28.26
N LEU A 16 8.62 5.95 -28.99
CA LEU A 16 8.90 7.37 -28.90
C LEU A 16 8.23 8.12 -30.04
N VAL A 17 7.56 9.24 -29.73
CA VAL A 17 7.18 10.25 -30.70
C VAL A 17 7.68 11.61 -30.22
N VAL A 18 8.34 12.36 -31.10
CA VAL A 18 8.81 13.72 -30.86
C VAL A 18 8.03 14.68 -31.75
N VAL A 19 7.55 15.79 -31.17
CA VAL A 19 6.83 16.85 -31.88
C VAL A 19 7.52 18.18 -31.72
N GLU A 20 7.47 18.99 -32.77
CA GLU A 20 7.92 20.38 -32.82
C GLU A 20 6.95 21.29 -32.04
N ALA A 21 7.34 22.53 -31.81
CA ALA A 21 6.51 23.53 -31.14
C ALA A 21 5.17 23.80 -31.83
N ASP A 22 5.09 23.62 -33.13
CA ASP A 22 3.86 23.75 -33.94
C ASP A 22 2.98 22.48 -33.95
N GLY A 23 3.43 21.38 -33.31
CA GLY A 23 2.71 20.12 -33.24
C GLY A 23 3.02 19.16 -34.40
N ARG A 24 3.90 19.53 -35.33
CA ARG A 24 4.34 18.64 -36.41
C ARG A 24 5.22 17.52 -35.81
N ARG A 25 4.93 16.27 -36.20
CA ARG A 25 5.78 15.14 -35.85
C ARG A 25 7.16 15.28 -36.47
N LEU A 26 8.19 15.29 -35.66
CA LEU A 26 9.57 15.29 -36.07
C LEU A 26 10.10 13.88 -36.27
N GLU A 27 9.79 12.99 -35.34
CA GLU A 27 10.27 11.62 -35.34
C GLU A 27 9.26 10.68 -34.66
N GLU A 28 9.19 9.45 -35.16
CA GLU A 28 8.58 8.30 -34.49
C GLU A 28 9.55 7.13 -34.57
N ARG A 29 9.89 6.52 -33.41
CA ARG A 29 10.89 5.46 -33.34
C ARG A 29 10.58 4.45 -32.24
N ARG A 30 11.08 3.22 -32.43
CA ARG A 30 11.03 2.13 -31.44
C ARG A 30 12.41 1.94 -30.81
N PHE A 31 12.39 1.58 -29.51
CA PHE A 31 13.59 1.23 -28.77
C PHE A 31 13.31 -0.03 -27.97
N VAL A 32 14.19 -1.02 -28.05
CA VAL A 32 14.08 -2.27 -27.31
C VAL A 32 14.30 -1.99 -25.83
N HIS A 33 13.64 -2.74 -24.96
CA HIS A 33 13.80 -2.62 -23.51
C HIS A 33 15.03 -3.43 -23.05
N ASP A 34 16.21 -3.03 -23.52
CA ASP A 34 17.51 -3.49 -23.06
C ASP A 34 18.42 -2.29 -22.76
N GLU A 35 19.62 -2.54 -22.22
CA GLU A 35 20.54 -1.46 -21.82
C GLU A 35 20.90 -0.55 -22.99
N GLU A 36 21.19 -1.12 -24.17
CA GLU A 36 21.56 -0.33 -25.34
C GLU A 36 20.37 0.46 -25.92
N GLY A 37 19.18 -0.13 -25.95
CA GLY A 37 17.97 0.53 -26.45
C GLY A 37 17.53 1.67 -25.56
N VAL A 38 17.58 1.51 -24.24
CA VAL A 38 17.27 2.59 -23.29
C VAL A 38 18.33 3.69 -23.35
N ALA A 39 19.61 3.34 -23.42
CA ALA A 39 20.68 4.31 -23.61
C ALA A 39 20.55 5.06 -24.94
N ALA A 40 20.19 4.37 -26.04
CA ALA A 40 19.95 4.98 -27.33
C ALA A 40 18.73 5.92 -27.31
N LEU A 41 17.66 5.56 -26.62
CA LEU A 41 16.48 6.42 -26.38
C LEU A 41 16.87 7.73 -25.70
N VAL A 42 17.63 7.66 -24.61
CA VAL A 42 18.08 8.84 -23.86
C VAL A 42 19.00 9.71 -24.72
N ARG A 43 20.01 9.10 -25.37
CA ARG A 43 20.91 9.83 -26.28
C ARG A 43 20.13 10.54 -27.41
N ARG A 44 19.10 9.89 -27.94
CA ARG A 44 18.26 10.48 -29.00
C ARG A 44 17.48 11.69 -28.54
N LEU A 45 16.88 11.62 -27.35
CA LEU A 45 16.15 12.75 -26.75
C LEU A 45 17.07 13.94 -26.48
N VAL A 46 18.27 13.70 -25.96
CA VAL A 46 19.29 14.72 -25.73
C VAL A 46 19.76 15.34 -27.07
N ALA A 47 20.05 14.52 -28.06
CA ALA A 47 20.49 15.00 -29.40
C ALA A 47 19.41 15.83 -30.11
N LEU A 48 18.15 15.57 -29.85
CA LEU A 48 17.02 16.33 -30.36
C LEU A 48 16.65 17.54 -29.48
N GLU A 49 17.41 17.80 -28.41
CA GLU A 49 17.14 18.90 -27.47
C GLU A 49 15.68 18.91 -26.99
N VAL A 50 15.14 17.71 -26.65
CA VAL A 50 13.78 17.58 -26.18
C VAL A 50 13.65 18.22 -24.81
N ALA A 51 12.82 19.25 -24.68
CA ALA A 51 12.64 19.98 -23.43
C ALA A 51 11.85 19.18 -22.38
N ARG A 52 10.89 18.35 -22.82
CA ARG A 52 9.98 17.62 -21.94
C ARG A 52 9.54 16.30 -22.54
N VAL A 53 9.39 15.30 -21.69
CA VAL A 53 8.90 13.96 -22.04
C VAL A 53 7.65 13.65 -21.21
N ALA A 54 6.54 13.29 -21.86
CA ALA A 54 5.36 12.76 -21.19
C ALA A 54 5.31 11.24 -21.23
N ILE A 55 4.92 10.64 -20.12
CA ILE A 55 4.80 9.20 -19.93
C ILE A 55 3.53 8.85 -19.17
N GLU A 56 3.01 7.63 -19.33
CA GLU A 56 1.87 7.14 -18.55
C GLU A 56 2.30 6.55 -17.19
N GLN A 57 3.40 5.82 -17.16
CA GLN A 57 3.93 5.19 -15.94
C GLN A 57 5.00 6.05 -15.29
N PRO A 58 4.76 6.60 -14.07
CA PRO A 58 5.65 7.59 -13.46
C PRO A 58 6.87 6.99 -12.75
N ASN A 59 7.19 5.74 -12.96
CA ASN A 59 8.29 5.02 -12.31
C ASN A 59 8.85 3.93 -13.25
N GLY A 60 10.01 3.43 -12.91
CA GLY A 60 10.71 2.38 -13.65
C GLY A 60 12.01 2.86 -14.25
N LEU A 61 12.82 1.90 -14.72
CA LEU A 61 14.18 2.10 -15.17
C LEU A 61 14.32 3.21 -16.22
N VAL A 62 13.42 3.27 -17.20
CA VAL A 62 13.46 4.30 -18.26
C VAL A 62 13.25 5.70 -17.67
N VAL A 63 12.33 5.84 -16.70
CA VAL A 63 12.07 7.10 -16.01
C VAL A 63 13.31 7.56 -15.24
N ASP A 64 13.94 6.66 -14.50
CA ASP A 64 15.17 6.96 -13.75
C ASP A 64 16.27 7.44 -14.67
N ARG A 65 16.48 6.77 -15.83
CA ARG A 65 17.49 7.18 -16.84
C ARG A 65 17.18 8.54 -17.48
N LEU A 66 15.91 8.86 -17.73
CA LEU A 66 15.51 10.17 -18.23
C LEU A 66 15.82 11.28 -17.23
N LEU A 67 15.51 11.04 -15.95
CA LEU A 67 15.75 12.00 -14.86
C LEU A 67 17.27 12.18 -14.61
N GLU A 68 18.05 11.11 -14.64
CA GLU A 68 19.53 11.15 -14.56
C GLU A 68 20.16 11.97 -15.69
N ALA A 69 19.56 11.90 -16.88
CA ALA A 69 19.99 12.72 -18.03
C ALA A 69 19.51 14.17 -17.97
N GLY A 70 18.85 14.60 -16.89
CA GLY A 70 18.32 15.94 -16.70
C GLY A 70 17.11 16.30 -17.56
N ILE A 71 16.43 15.30 -18.15
CA ILE A 71 15.24 15.51 -18.97
C ILE A 71 14.05 15.74 -18.07
N THR A 72 13.28 16.79 -18.33
CA THR A 72 12.02 17.03 -17.63
C THR A 72 10.98 15.99 -18.01
N VAL A 73 10.56 15.16 -17.05
CA VAL A 73 9.56 14.11 -17.27
C VAL A 73 8.25 14.54 -16.60
N VAL A 74 7.12 14.34 -17.30
CA VAL A 74 5.77 14.57 -16.78
C VAL A 74 4.93 13.31 -16.87
N ALA A 75 4.19 13.01 -15.81
CA ALA A 75 3.28 11.86 -15.79
C ALA A 75 1.88 12.26 -16.22
N VAL A 76 1.29 11.47 -17.11
CA VAL A 76 -0.09 11.59 -17.56
C VAL A 76 -0.89 10.41 -17.02
N HIS A 77 -1.98 10.69 -16.31
CA HIS A 77 -2.82 9.62 -15.77
C HIS A 77 -3.50 8.83 -16.91
N PRO A 78 -3.61 7.48 -16.85
CA PRO A 78 -4.22 6.65 -17.89
C PRO A 78 -5.60 7.15 -18.36
N ASN A 79 -6.46 7.55 -17.42
CA ASN A 79 -7.78 8.10 -17.75
C ASN A 79 -7.70 9.44 -18.50
N GLN A 80 -6.67 10.25 -18.23
CA GLN A 80 -6.44 11.52 -18.92
C GLN A 80 -5.95 11.25 -20.35
N LEU A 81 -5.02 10.30 -20.52
CA LEU A 81 -4.57 9.87 -21.82
C LEU A 81 -5.74 9.31 -22.65
N ALA A 82 -6.55 8.42 -22.07
CA ALA A 82 -7.73 7.85 -22.72
C ALA A 82 -8.73 8.94 -23.18
N ALA A 83 -9.06 9.89 -22.28
CA ALA A 83 -9.97 10.98 -22.61
C ALA A 83 -9.40 11.96 -23.65
N SER A 84 -8.08 12.03 -23.79
CA SER A 84 -7.42 12.93 -24.75
C SER A 84 -7.32 12.35 -26.15
N ARG A 85 -7.46 11.04 -26.33
CA ARG A 85 -7.38 10.40 -27.66
C ARG A 85 -8.38 10.97 -28.66
N ASP A 86 -9.61 11.19 -28.22
CA ASP A 86 -10.69 11.69 -29.09
C ASP A 86 -10.43 13.11 -29.60
N ARG A 87 -9.63 13.91 -28.91
CA ARG A 87 -9.20 15.24 -29.34
C ARG A 87 -8.35 15.19 -30.61
N TYR A 88 -7.57 14.13 -30.80
CA TYR A 88 -6.59 14.01 -31.89
C TYR A 88 -7.01 13.03 -32.99
N ARG A 89 -8.04 12.21 -32.74
CA ARG A 89 -8.53 11.23 -33.72
C ARG A 89 -9.97 10.81 -33.43
N SER A 90 -10.86 11.15 -34.33
CA SER A 90 -12.31 10.80 -34.24
C SER A 90 -12.64 9.33 -34.55
N GLY A 91 -11.71 8.54 -35.06
CA GLY A 91 -11.92 7.17 -35.53
C GLY A 91 -11.65 6.04 -34.56
N GLY A 92 -11.42 6.31 -33.25
CA GLY A 92 -11.37 5.30 -32.19
C GLY A 92 -10.22 4.26 -32.22
N GLY A 93 -9.20 4.42 -33.10
CA GLY A 93 -8.08 3.47 -33.14
C GLY A 93 -7.07 3.67 -32.02
N LYS A 94 -6.66 2.58 -31.34
CA LYS A 94 -5.56 2.56 -30.37
C LYS A 94 -4.32 1.96 -31.04
N SER A 95 -3.17 2.62 -30.89
CA SER A 95 -1.84 2.07 -31.19
C SER A 95 -0.81 2.76 -30.31
N ASP A 96 0.28 2.07 -29.98
CA ASP A 96 1.34 2.58 -29.12
C ASP A 96 1.97 3.86 -29.68
N GLY A 97 2.15 3.95 -31.01
CA GLY A 97 2.63 5.18 -31.65
C GLY A 97 1.64 6.34 -31.55
N PHE A 98 0.32 6.06 -31.55
CA PHE A 98 -0.70 7.08 -31.35
C PHE A 98 -0.75 7.52 -29.88
N ASP A 99 -0.62 6.60 -28.93
CA ASP A 99 -0.57 6.93 -27.49
C ASP A 99 0.68 7.78 -27.17
N ALA A 100 1.85 7.43 -27.73
CA ALA A 100 3.05 8.24 -27.63
C ALA A 100 2.87 9.63 -28.25
N TYR A 101 2.18 9.74 -29.38
CA TYR A 101 1.86 11.03 -29.99
C TYR A 101 0.94 11.89 -29.09
N VAL A 102 -0.11 11.30 -28.55
CA VAL A 102 -1.04 12.02 -27.64
C VAL A 102 -0.31 12.48 -26.38
N LEU A 103 0.62 11.67 -25.84
CA LEU A 103 1.48 12.04 -24.73
C LEU A 103 2.36 13.26 -25.08
N ALA A 104 3.01 13.25 -26.24
CA ALA A 104 3.83 14.38 -26.71
C ALA A 104 3.03 15.66 -26.86
N GLU A 105 1.82 15.56 -27.41
CA GLU A 105 0.91 16.71 -27.57
C GLU A 105 0.41 17.24 -26.21
N LEU A 106 0.11 16.37 -25.24
CA LEU A 106 -0.25 16.79 -23.89
C LEU A 106 0.91 17.56 -23.22
N ALA A 107 2.16 17.07 -23.37
CA ALA A 107 3.34 17.75 -22.87
C ALA A 107 3.53 19.13 -23.53
N ARG A 108 3.13 19.28 -24.80
CA ARG A 108 3.22 20.52 -25.57
C ARG A 108 2.13 21.53 -25.18
N THR A 109 0.86 21.08 -25.12
CA THR A 109 -0.29 21.97 -24.99
C THR A 109 -0.82 22.17 -23.58
N ASP A 110 -0.70 21.15 -22.72
CA ASP A 110 -1.36 21.12 -21.41
C ASP A 110 -0.35 21.09 -20.24
N MET A 111 0.91 21.48 -20.45
CA MET A 111 1.97 21.46 -19.44
C MET A 111 1.57 22.14 -18.12
N HIS A 112 0.79 23.21 -18.17
CA HIS A 112 0.29 23.92 -17.01
C HIS A 112 -0.66 23.09 -16.13
N ARG A 113 -1.15 21.95 -16.64
CA ARG A 113 -2.02 20.98 -15.93
C ARG A 113 -1.28 19.71 -15.54
N LEU A 114 -0.07 19.48 -16.07
CA LEU A 114 0.73 18.30 -15.81
C LEU A 114 1.72 18.57 -14.67
N ARG A 115 2.08 17.51 -13.97
CA ARG A 115 3.10 17.61 -12.92
C ARG A 115 4.43 17.10 -13.43
N VAL A 116 5.46 17.88 -13.22
CA VAL A 116 6.84 17.42 -13.39
C VAL A 116 7.11 16.33 -12.35
N LEU A 117 7.73 15.25 -12.79
CA LEU A 117 8.20 14.21 -11.90
C LEU A 117 9.43 14.69 -11.15
N GLU A 118 9.29 14.77 -9.86
CA GLU A 118 10.37 14.98 -8.91
C GLU A 118 10.49 13.71 -8.09
N PRO A 119 11.55 12.91 -8.29
CA PRO A 119 11.71 11.67 -7.56
C PRO A 119 11.92 11.96 -6.07
N ASP A 120 11.32 11.11 -5.23
CA ASP A 120 11.63 11.08 -3.81
C ASP A 120 13.11 10.67 -3.61
N SER A 121 13.64 10.94 -2.42
CA SER A 121 14.98 10.47 -2.04
C SER A 121 15.09 8.95 -2.17
N ASP A 122 16.32 8.46 -2.26
CA ASP A 122 16.59 7.03 -2.30
C ASP A 122 16.06 6.31 -1.06
N GLN A 123 16.17 6.93 0.12
CA GLN A 123 15.62 6.41 1.37
C GLN A 123 14.10 6.25 1.32
N THR A 124 13.37 7.23 0.80
CA THR A 124 11.90 7.15 0.63
C THR A 124 11.51 6.08 -0.39
N ARG A 125 12.26 5.97 -1.51
CA ARG A 125 12.03 4.94 -2.53
C ARG A 125 12.27 3.54 -1.99
N ALA A 126 13.35 3.34 -1.24
CA ALA A 126 13.66 2.07 -0.56
C ALA A 126 12.55 1.71 0.44
N LEU A 127 12.13 2.67 1.28
CA LEU A 127 11.06 2.47 2.24
C LEU A 127 9.74 2.06 1.55
N ARG A 128 9.40 2.69 0.43
CA ARG A 128 8.23 2.35 -0.39
C ARG A 128 8.30 0.95 -0.97
N SER A 129 9.45 0.54 -1.46
CA SER A 129 9.67 -0.81 -2.01
C SER A 129 9.46 -1.88 -0.94
N LEU A 130 10.03 -1.67 0.27
CA LEU A 130 9.88 -2.63 1.37
C LEU A 130 8.45 -2.68 1.94
N THR A 131 7.79 -1.53 2.11
CA THR A 131 6.43 -1.49 2.65
C THR A 131 5.44 -2.18 1.73
N ARG A 132 5.53 -1.95 0.41
CA ARG A 132 4.68 -2.60 -0.59
C ARG A 132 4.94 -4.10 -0.68
N ALA A 133 6.21 -4.52 -0.78
CA ALA A 133 6.55 -5.95 -0.79
C ALA A 133 6.05 -6.66 0.47
N ARG A 134 6.15 -6.01 1.63
CA ARG A 134 5.62 -6.55 2.87
C ARG A 134 4.09 -6.66 2.86
N GLU A 135 3.37 -5.67 2.31
CA GLU A 135 1.90 -5.69 2.16
C GLU A 135 1.48 -6.89 1.29
N ASP A 136 2.12 -7.10 0.14
CA ASP A 136 1.88 -8.24 -0.74
C ASP A 136 2.08 -9.59 -0.03
N LEU A 137 3.16 -9.74 0.75
CA LEU A 137 3.41 -10.95 1.53
C LEU A 137 2.38 -11.15 2.65
N VAL A 138 1.90 -10.08 3.27
CA VAL A 138 0.82 -10.15 4.29
C VAL A 138 -0.48 -10.61 3.66
N GLU A 139 -0.84 -10.14 2.47
CA GLU A 139 -2.04 -10.60 1.75
C GLU A 139 -1.95 -12.10 1.43
N GLN A 140 -0.80 -12.57 0.92
CA GLN A 140 -0.56 -13.99 0.66
C GLN A 140 -0.64 -14.83 1.94
N ARG A 141 -0.03 -14.36 3.04
CA ARG A 141 -0.11 -15.00 4.35
C ARG A 141 -1.56 -15.16 4.83
N VAL A 142 -2.36 -14.09 4.72
CA VAL A 142 -3.78 -14.11 5.12
C VAL A 142 -4.57 -15.11 4.27
N ALA A 143 -4.33 -15.15 2.96
CA ALA A 143 -4.99 -16.10 2.07
C ALA A 143 -4.67 -17.56 2.44
N LEU A 144 -3.38 -17.89 2.63
CA LEU A 144 -2.94 -19.24 3.03
C LEU A 144 -3.42 -19.61 4.44
N ALA A 145 -3.40 -18.67 5.40
CA ALA A 145 -3.91 -18.91 6.75
C ALA A 145 -5.41 -19.22 6.76
N ASN A 146 -6.19 -18.53 5.90
CA ASN A 146 -7.61 -18.83 5.73
C ASN A 146 -7.84 -20.20 5.10
N GLN A 147 -7.03 -20.60 4.11
CA GLN A 147 -7.08 -21.95 3.52
C GLN A 147 -6.76 -23.02 4.58
N LEU A 148 -5.69 -22.81 5.37
CA LEU A 148 -5.31 -23.72 6.44
C LEU A 148 -6.43 -23.85 7.49
N ARG A 149 -7.02 -22.73 7.88
CA ARG A 149 -8.18 -22.72 8.80
C ARG A 149 -9.35 -23.50 8.24
N ALA A 150 -9.73 -23.27 6.99
CA ALA A 150 -10.83 -23.97 6.33
C ALA A 150 -10.58 -25.49 6.25
N GLN A 151 -9.34 -25.92 5.95
CA GLN A 151 -8.97 -27.34 5.96
C GLN A 151 -9.13 -27.94 7.36
N LEU A 152 -8.59 -27.31 8.39
CA LEU A 152 -8.68 -27.81 9.76
C LEU A 152 -10.12 -27.83 10.30
N GLU A 153 -10.91 -26.81 10.03
CA GLU A 153 -12.33 -26.79 10.45
C GLU A 153 -13.14 -27.93 9.84
N ALA A 154 -12.75 -28.45 8.68
CA ALA A 154 -13.44 -29.55 8.00
C ALA A 154 -13.17 -30.92 8.63
N PHE A 155 -12.02 -31.16 9.28
CA PHE A 155 -11.71 -32.50 9.83
C PHE A 155 -11.08 -32.49 11.23
N TRP A 156 -10.46 -31.38 11.66
CA TRP A 156 -9.84 -31.24 12.97
C TRP A 156 -9.97 -29.82 13.54
N PRO A 157 -11.19 -29.35 13.82
CA PRO A 157 -11.44 -27.96 14.24
C PRO A 157 -10.77 -27.60 15.57
N GLY A 158 -10.44 -28.57 16.43
CA GLY A 158 -9.68 -28.34 17.65
C GLY A 158 -8.31 -27.73 17.40
N ALA A 159 -7.60 -28.19 16.37
CA ALA A 159 -6.30 -27.66 15.99
C ALA A 159 -6.38 -26.24 15.45
N ALA A 160 -7.46 -25.89 14.76
CA ALA A 160 -7.69 -24.51 14.29
C ALA A 160 -7.88 -23.51 15.44
N ARG A 161 -8.22 -24.01 16.63
CA ARG A 161 -8.64 -23.17 17.79
C ARG A 161 -7.69 -23.27 18.98
N ILE A 162 -6.71 -24.18 18.99
CA ILE A 162 -5.83 -24.37 20.14
C ILE A 162 -5.06 -23.11 20.50
N PHE A 163 -4.54 -22.39 19.51
CA PHE A 163 -3.86 -21.09 19.66
C PHE A 163 -4.75 -19.94 19.15
N SER A 164 -4.39 -18.70 19.48
CA SER A 164 -5.13 -17.50 19.03
C SER A 164 -4.97 -17.24 17.53
N GLU A 165 -3.74 -17.41 17.03
CA GLU A 165 -3.39 -17.18 15.64
C GLU A 165 -2.89 -18.50 15.01
N ILE A 166 -3.54 -18.91 13.92
CA ILE A 166 -3.26 -20.20 13.27
C ILE A 166 -1.91 -20.20 12.54
N ASP A 167 -1.45 -19.03 12.13
CA ASP A 167 -0.19 -18.80 11.43
C ASP A 167 0.94 -18.30 12.35
N SER A 168 0.72 -18.32 13.67
CA SER A 168 1.79 -18.05 14.63
C SER A 168 2.87 -19.12 14.58
N PRO A 169 4.15 -18.80 14.88
CA PRO A 169 5.24 -19.77 14.84
C PRO A 169 4.95 -21.04 15.65
N ILE A 170 4.30 -20.89 16.81
CA ILE A 170 3.94 -22.03 17.67
C ILE A 170 2.80 -22.87 17.08
N ALA A 171 1.81 -22.22 16.43
CA ALA A 171 0.72 -22.94 15.77
C ALA A 171 1.23 -23.76 14.58
N LEU A 172 2.11 -23.17 13.77
CA LEU A 172 2.73 -23.86 12.64
C LEU A 172 3.61 -25.02 13.12
N ALA A 173 4.43 -24.81 14.17
CA ALA A 173 5.22 -25.88 14.77
C ALA A 173 4.34 -27.02 15.34
N PHE A 174 3.16 -26.68 15.89
CA PHE A 174 2.20 -27.67 16.36
C PHE A 174 1.62 -28.48 15.20
N LEU A 175 1.21 -27.86 14.11
CA LEU A 175 0.64 -28.52 12.94
C LEU A 175 1.67 -29.35 12.16
N GLU A 176 2.94 -28.93 12.15
CA GLU A 176 4.02 -29.75 11.58
C GLU A 176 4.26 -31.03 12.38
N ARG A 177 4.14 -30.97 13.71
CA ARG A 177 4.33 -32.09 14.58
C ARG A 177 3.10 -32.99 14.70
N TYR A 178 1.92 -32.38 14.70
CA TYR A 178 0.62 -33.00 14.84
C TYR A 178 -0.32 -32.51 13.73
N PRO A 179 -0.16 -32.97 12.48
CA PRO A 179 -0.95 -32.50 11.35
C PRO A 179 -2.36 -33.07 11.26
N SER A 180 -2.66 -34.14 12.05
CA SER A 180 -3.98 -34.80 12.05
C SER A 180 -4.38 -35.24 13.47
N PRO A 181 -5.67 -35.59 13.69
CA PRO A 181 -6.11 -36.21 14.95
C PRO A 181 -5.37 -37.45 15.32
N SER A 182 -5.00 -38.31 14.34
CA SER A 182 -4.24 -39.56 14.54
C SER A 182 -2.83 -39.27 15.04
N ASP A 183 -2.15 -38.25 14.50
CA ASP A 183 -0.82 -37.86 15.00
C ASP A 183 -0.87 -37.34 16.45
N ALA A 184 -1.99 -36.75 16.83
CA ALA A 184 -2.20 -36.18 18.17
C ALA A 184 -2.86 -37.17 19.17
N HIS A 185 -3.14 -38.41 18.80
CA HIS A 185 -3.91 -39.34 19.65
C HIS A 185 -3.24 -39.61 21.01
N THR A 186 -1.89 -39.64 21.05
CA THR A 186 -1.11 -39.84 22.28
C THR A 186 -0.75 -38.53 22.99
N LEU A 187 -1.25 -37.37 22.50
CA LEU A 187 -0.93 -36.05 23.09
C LEU A 187 -1.65 -35.90 24.43
N GLY A 188 -0.88 -35.95 25.51
CA GLY A 188 -1.30 -35.66 26.87
C GLY A 188 -0.72 -34.33 27.36
N GLU A 189 -1.17 -33.90 28.53
CA GLU A 189 -0.77 -32.64 29.15
C GLU A 189 0.76 -32.48 29.28
N LYS A 190 1.47 -33.50 29.77
CA LYS A 190 2.93 -33.49 29.93
C LYS A 190 3.66 -33.27 28.60
N ARG A 191 3.22 -33.94 27.53
CA ARG A 191 3.81 -33.79 26.18
C ARG A 191 3.52 -32.42 25.60
N LEU A 192 2.29 -31.90 25.79
CA LEU A 192 1.93 -30.57 25.35
C LEU A 192 2.71 -29.52 26.14
N ALA A 193 2.85 -29.65 27.46
CA ALA A 193 3.65 -28.73 28.26
C ALA A 193 5.12 -28.68 27.80
N ALA A 194 5.73 -29.83 27.52
CA ALA A 194 7.09 -29.89 26.97
C ALA A 194 7.20 -29.26 25.57
N PHE A 195 6.20 -29.44 24.72
CA PHE A 195 6.13 -28.79 23.41
C PHE A 195 6.04 -27.26 23.56
N LEU A 196 5.15 -26.76 24.43
CA LEU A 196 4.96 -25.33 24.69
C LEU A 196 6.26 -24.68 25.20
N ALA A 197 6.93 -25.31 26.16
CA ALA A 197 8.21 -24.84 26.71
C ALA A 197 9.30 -24.76 25.62
N ARG A 198 9.43 -25.80 24.79
CA ARG A 198 10.43 -25.83 23.71
C ARG A 198 10.19 -24.75 22.64
N ASN A 199 8.93 -24.40 22.37
CA ASN A 199 8.56 -23.40 21.36
C ASN A 199 8.30 -22.01 21.95
N GLY A 200 8.71 -21.74 23.20
CA GLY A 200 8.64 -20.41 23.80
C GLY A 200 7.23 -19.87 23.94
N TYR A 201 6.27 -20.70 24.31
CA TYR A 201 4.87 -20.26 24.48
C TYR A 201 4.76 -19.20 25.57
N CYS A 202 4.32 -18.00 25.20
CA CYS A 202 4.13 -16.87 26.11
C CYS A 202 2.64 -16.57 26.39
N GLY A 203 1.73 -17.43 25.97
CA GLY A 203 0.29 -17.28 26.18
C GLY A 203 -0.13 -17.53 27.63
N ARG A 204 -1.33 -17.09 28.00
CA ARG A 204 -1.84 -17.14 29.38
C ARG A 204 -2.47 -18.49 29.76
N ARG A 205 -2.69 -19.42 28.80
CA ARG A 205 -3.36 -20.69 29.04
C ARG A 205 -2.37 -21.76 29.43
N SER A 206 -2.74 -22.60 30.41
CA SER A 206 -1.95 -23.79 30.77
C SER A 206 -2.03 -24.88 29.69
N ALA A 207 -1.13 -25.85 29.73
CA ALA A 207 -1.17 -27.00 28.84
C ALA A 207 -2.49 -27.81 28.97
N ALA A 208 -3.00 -27.95 30.21
CA ALA A 208 -4.29 -28.58 30.44
C ALA A 208 -5.42 -27.83 29.72
N GLN A 209 -5.51 -26.52 29.89
CA GLN A 209 -6.54 -25.70 29.23
C GLN A 209 -6.47 -25.73 27.70
N LEU A 210 -5.27 -25.79 27.13
CA LEU A 210 -5.08 -25.92 25.69
C LEU A 210 -5.48 -27.32 25.20
N LEU A 211 -5.17 -28.36 25.97
CA LEU A 211 -5.54 -29.73 25.65
C LEU A 211 -7.06 -29.93 25.72
N ASP A 212 -7.70 -29.38 26.73
CA ASP A 212 -9.16 -29.39 26.85
C ASP A 212 -9.83 -28.68 25.67
N ARG A 213 -9.28 -27.53 25.27
CA ARG A 213 -9.76 -26.78 24.08
C ARG A 213 -9.59 -27.58 22.78
N LEU A 214 -8.49 -28.30 22.63
CA LEU A 214 -8.25 -29.18 21.50
C LEU A 214 -9.27 -30.31 21.42
N ARG A 215 -9.60 -30.94 22.58
CA ARG A 215 -10.49 -32.09 22.71
C ARG A 215 -11.97 -31.73 22.71
N ALA A 216 -12.34 -30.56 23.17
CA ALA A 216 -13.74 -30.09 23.24
C ALA A 216 -14.37 -29.82 21.86
N ALA A 217 -13.54 -29.68 20.82
CA ALA A 217 -14.04 -29.45 19.47
C ALA A 217 -14.61 -30.77 18.86
N PRO A 218 -15.64 -30.65 18.00
CA PRO A 218 -16.15 -31.82 17.27
C PRO A 218 -15.04 -32.55 16.50
N GLN A 219 -15.17 -33.86 16.43
CA GLN A 219 -14.25 -34.68 15.61
C GLN A 219 -14.90 -35.00 14.28
N GLY A 220 -14.21 -34.71 13.17
CA GLY A 220 -14.64 -35.12 11.83
C GLY A 220 -14.59 -36.64 11.68
N ARG A 221 -15.52 -37.20 10.93
CA ARG A 221 -15.49 -38.62 10.52
C ARG A 221 -14.99 -38.67 9.08
N THR A 222 -13.68 -38.89 8.93
CA THR A 222 -13.02 -39.05 7.64
C THR A 222 -12.52 -40.53 7.52
N GLY A 223 -12.57 -41.07 6.32
CA GLY A 223 -11.89 -42.34 6.02
C GLY A 223 -10.36 -42.16 6.05
N GLU A 224 -9.63 -43.29 6.09
CA GLU A 224 -8.16 -43.25 6.20
C GLU A 224 -7.49 -42.51 5.06
N LEU A 225 -7.89 -42.74 3.81
CA LEU A 225 -7.32 -42.08 2.63
C LEU A 225 -7.60 -40.57 2.64
N GLU A 226 -8.81 -40.15 3.01
CA GLU A 226 -9.15 -38.74 3.14
C GLU A 226 -8.36 -38.08 4.28
N SER A 227 -8.24 -38.74 5.41
CA SER A 227 -7.46 -38.26 6.55
C SER A 227 -6.00 -38.04 6.19
N GLU A 228 -5.38 -39.00 5.47
CA GLU A 228 -4.00 -38.87 5.01
C GLU A 228 -3.85 -37.75 3.96
N ALA A 229 -4.77 -37.62 3.01
CA ALA A 229 -4.76 -36.51 2.05
C ALA A 229 -4.85 -35.15 2.74
N ARG A 230 -5.74 -35.00 3.72
CA ARG A 230 -5.88 -33.75 4.50
C ARG A 230 -4.66 -33.46 5.36
N ARG A 231 -4.05 -34.50 5.94
CA ARG A 231 -2.77 -34.40 6.65
C ARG A 231 -1.68 -33.80 5.76
N GLN A 232 -1.53 -34.30 4.53
CA GLN A 232 -0.55 -33.77 3.56
C GLN A 232 -0.85 -32.30 3.19
N VAL A 233 -2.12 -31.94 3.01
CA VAL A 233 -2.52 -30.56 2.73
C VAL A 233 -2.15 -29.63 3.91
N VAL A 234 -2.39 -30.05 5.16
CA VAL A 234 -2.01 -29.24 6.34
C VAL A 234 -0.50 -29.02 6.38
N LEU A 235 0.29 -30.09 6.16
CA LEU A 235 1.76 -29.98 6.12
C LEU A 235 2.24 -29.03 5.01
N ALA A 236 1.68 -29.15 3.81
CA ALA A 236 2.02 -28.28 2.69
C ALA A 236 1.71 -26.80 2.97
N LEU A 237 0.52 -26.50 3.53
CA LEU A 237 0.13 -25.15 3.88
C LEU A 237 0.97 -24.58 5.03
N ALA A 238 1.29 -25.38 6.05
CA ALA A 238 2.17 -24.97 7.15
C ALA A 238 3.59 -24.67 6.64
N ALA A 239 4.13 -25.52 5.77
CA ALA A 239 5.44 -25.34 5.15
C ALA A 239 5.49 -24.08 4.26
N ALA A 240 4.41 -23.72 3.56
CA ALA A 240 4.32 -22.50 2.78
C ALA A 240 4.19 -21.24 3.65
N LEU A 241 3.44 -21.32 4.76
CA LEU A 241 3.22 -20.18 5.67
C LEU A 241 4.46 -19.80 6.48
N ARG A 242 5.27 -20.77 6.90
CA ARG A 242 6.43 -20.52 7.76
C ARG A 242 7.42 -19.51 7.16
N PRO A 243 7.91 -19.66 5.92
CA PRO A 243 8.81 -18.67 5.32
C PRO A 243 8.15 -17.31 5.13
N LEU A 244 6.85 -17.25 4.80
CA LEU A 244 6.14 -15.98 4.67
C LEU A 244 6.12 -15.20 6.00
N VAL A 245 5.79 -15.89 7.11
CA VAL A 245 5.80 -15.26 8.45
C VAL A 245 7.18 -14.72 8.80
N GLU A 246 8.23 -15.49 8.51
CA GLU A 246 9.61 -15.05 8.77
C GLU A 246 10.04 -13.88 7.87
N GLN A 247 9.75 -13.92 6.57
CA GLN A 247 10.08 -12.83 5.66
C GLN A 247 9.34 -11.54 6.03
N ILE A 248 8.06 -11.61 6.41
CA ILE A 248 7.30 -10.46 6.90
C ILE A 248 7.96 -9.86 8.15
N ARG A 249 8.48 -10.70 9.05
CA ARG A 249 9.20 -10.27 10.25
C ARG A 249 10.50 -9.55 9.90
N LEU A 250 11.29 -10.10 8.98
CA LEU A 250 12.54 -9.50 8.51
C LEU A 250 12.29 -8.15 7.83
N LEU A 251 11.36 -8.09 6.86
CA LEU A 251 11.00 -6.83 6.21
C LEU A 251 10.49 -5.79 7.21
N THR A 252 9.75 -6.21 8.24
CA THR A 252 9.30 -5.29 9.30
C THR A 252 10.47 -4.69 10.09
N SER A 253 11.54 -5.47 10.31
CA SER A 253 12.77 -4.99 10.96
C SER A 253 13.52 -3.99 10.08
N GLU A 254 13.69 -4.29 8.79
CA GLU A 254 14.32 -3.39 7.83
C GLU A 254 13.54 -2.07 7.67
N ILE A 255 12.21 -2.15 7.54
CA ILE A 255 11.32 -0.98 7.48
C ILE A 255 11.52 -0.09 8.72
N ARG A 256 11.64 -0.69 9.90
CA ARG A 256 11.91 0.06 11.15
C ARG A 256 13.24 0.79 11.05
N GLY A 257 14.30 0.09 10.66
CA GLY A 257 15.65 0.67 10.54
C GLY A 257 15.67 1.85 9.56
N LEU A 258 15.04 1.70 8.39
CA LEU A 258 14.94 2.79 7.41
C LEU A 258 14.11 3.96 7.93
N LEU A 259 12.96 3.71 8.57
CA LEU A 259 12.13 4.78 9.12
C LEU A 259 12.84 5.56 10.23
N ASP A 260 13.53 4.87 11.13
CA ASP A 260 14.23 5.49 12.27
C ASP A 260 15.42 6.35 11.80
N ASN A 261 16.03 6.02 10.65
CA ASN A 261 17.12 6.78 10.03
C ASN A 261 16.65 7.81 8.98
N HIS A 262 15.37 7.86 8.67
CA HIS A 262 14.84 8.80 7.69
C HIS A 262 14.67 10.20 8.30
N PRO A 263 15.05 11.31 7.60
CA PRO A 263 14.92 12.68 8.11
C PRO A 263 13.52 13.03 8.62
N ASP A 264 12.49 12.57 7.92
CA ASP A 264 11.09 12.79 8.29
C ASP A 264 10.52 11.67 9.18
N GLY A 265 11.29 10.63 9.50
CA GLY A 265 10.82 9.45 10.21
C GLY A 265 10.17 9.75 11.56
N ALA A 266 10.80 10.64 12.34
CA ALA A 266 10.29 11.07 13.64
C ALA A 266 8.91 11.75 13.55
N ILE A 267 8.63 12.48 12.45
CA ILE A 267 7.35 13.16 12.21
C ILE A 267 6.22 12.11 12.12
N PHE A 268 6.41 11.09 11.28
CA PHE A 268 5.39 10.07 11.07
C PHE A 268 5.26 9.10 12.25
N ARG A 269 6.37 8.80 12.93
CA ARG A 269 6.36 8.00 14.17
C ARG A 269 5.56 8.65 15.28
N SER A 270 5.64 9.95 15.44
CA SER A 270 4.96 10.71 16.50
C SER A 270 3.43 10.68 16.41
N LEU A 271 2.87 10.32 15.26
CA LEU A 271 1.41 10.17 15.08
C LEU A 271 0.83 8.98 15.84
N PHE A 272 1.67 8.03 16.25
CA PHE A 272 1.24 6.77 16.85
C PHE A 272 1.75 6.63 18.28
N ARG A 273 0.85 6.25 19.19
CA ARG A 273 1.19 5.95 20.58
C ARG A 273 1.86 4.57 20.72
N ASP A 274 1.42 3.57 19.91
CA ASP A 274 1.93 2.21 19.99
C ASP A 274 3.21 2.06 19.15
N PRO A 275 4.35 1.64 19.76
CA PRO A 275 5.57 1.31 19.03
C PRO A 275 5.40 0.26 17.93
N LYS A 276 4.35 -0.58 18.01
CA LYS A 276 4.06 -1.60 17.00
C LYS A 276 3.53 -1.00 15.68
N SER A 277 3.06 0.24 15.69
CA SER A 277 2.53 0.94 14.50
C SER A 277 3.63 1.47 13.57
N VAL A 278 4.86 0.95 13.67
CA VAL A 278 6.01 1.38 12.86
C VAL A 278 5.75 1.22 11.36
N VAL A 279 5.10 0.13 10.97
CA VAL A 279 4.81 -0.14 9.56
C VAL A 279 3.85 0.89 8.99
N THR A 280 2.76 1.20 9.69
CA THR A 280 1.80 2.21 9.24
C THR A 280 2.42 3.61 9.17
N ALA A 281 3.31 3.95 10.10
CA ALA A 281 4.08 5.21 10.02
C ALA A 281 4.99 5.25 8.79
N ALA A 282 5.64 4.13 8.48
CA ALA A 282 6.48 3.97 7.30
C ALA A 282 5.67 4.04 5.99
N GLU A 283 4.51 3.39 5.94
CA GLU A 283 3.58 3.44 4.80
C GLU A 283 3.11 4.88 4.53
N LEU A 284 2.75 5.64 5.59
CA LEU A 284 2.38 7.04 5.44
C LEU A 284 3.51 7.87 4.82
N LEU A 285 4.74 7.75 5.36
CA LEU A 285 5.90 8.45 4.83
C LEU A 285 6.21 8.03 3.40
N ALA A 286 6.29 6.73 3.15
CA ALA A 286 6.62 6.15 1.85
C ALA A 286 5.66 6.59 0.73
N GLU A 287 4.36 6.63 1.02
CA GLU A 287 3.33 6.95 0.02
C GLU A 287 3.05 8.45 -0.12
N ILE A 288 3.29 9.25 0.93
CA ILE A 288 3.28 10.73 0.84
C ILE A 288 4.53 11.22 0.13
N GLY A 289 5.68 10.62 0.44
CA GLY A 289 6.98 11.02 -0.07
C GLY A 289 7.66 12.09 0.80
N ASP A 290 8.83 12.56 0.35
CA ASP A 290 9.64 13.56 1.05
C ASP A 290 9.78 14.88 0.26
N ARG A 291 9.17 14.98 -0.93
CA ARG A 291 9.13 16.21 -1.73
C ARG A 291 7.92 17.06 -1.37
N ARG A 292 8.15 18.08 -0.54
CA ARG A 292 7.10 18.96 0.01
C ARG A 292 6.39 19.77 -1.08
N GLU A 293 7.10 20.16 -2.12
CA GLU A 293 6.61 20.91 -3.28
C GLU A 293 5.54 20.14 -4.05
N ARG A 294 5.58 18.81 -4.00
CA ARG A 294 4.56 17.93 -4.62
C ARG A 294 3.17 18.19 -4.04
N HIS A 295 3.11 18.61 -2.78
CA HIS A 295 1.85 18.83 -2.05
C HIS A 295 1.79 20.25 -1.46
N PRO A 296 1.62 21.31 -2.28
CA PRO A 296 1.61 22.69 -1.82
C PRO A 296 0.43 23.01 -0.89
N VAL A 297 -0.63 22.20 -0.92
CA VAL A 297 -1.83 22.33 -0.08
C VAL A 297 -2.28 20.96 0.45
N SER A 298 -2.87 20.93 1.63
CA SER A 298 -3.34 19.69 2.27
C SER A 298 -4.38 18.93 1.43
N SER A 299 -5.19 19.65 0.64
CA SER A 299 -6.21 19.04 -0.21
C SER A 299 -5.64 18.12 -1.28
N SER A 300 -4.39 18.30 -1.69
CA SER A 300 -3.71 17.36 -2.61
C SER A 300 -3.47 16.01 -1.95
N LEU A 301 -3.04 15.97 -0.68
CA LEU A 301 -2.92 14.73 0.09
C LEU A 301 -4.28 14.06 0.33
N GLU A 302 -5.32 14.87 0.68
CA GLU A 302 -6.69 14.36 0.86
C GLU A 302 -7.21 13.67 -0.41
N ALA A 303 -6.90 14.22 -1.58
CA ALA A 303 -7.30 13.66 -2.88
C ALA A 303 -6.52 12.37 -3.20
N ILE A 304 -5.20 12.37 -3.07
CA ILE A 304 -4.35 11.19 -3.35
C ILE A 304 -4.68 10.02 -2.40
N ALA A 305 -4.91 10.30 -1.11
CA ALA A 305 -5.33 9.31 -0.14
C ALA A 305 -6.80 8.87 -0.29
N GLY A 306 -7.54 9.44 -1.24
CA GLY A 306 -8.95 9.12 -1.46
C GLY A 306 -9.87 9.46 -0.30
N GLN A 307 -9.46 10.37 0.58
CA GLN A 307 -10.26 10.82 1.73
C GLN A 307 -11.17 12.01 1.37
N ALA A 308 -10.84 12.75 0.31
CA ALA A 308 -11.71 13.80 -0.22
C ALA A 308 -12.75 13.20 -1.19
N PRO A 309 -14.03 13.55 -1.05
CA PRO A 309 -15.08 13.14 -2.00
C PRO A 309 -14.86 13.78 -3.37
N VAL A 310 -15.46 13.17 -4.39
CA VAL A 310 -15.60 13.77 -5.72
C VAL A 310 -16.95 14.49 -5.78
N ALA A 311 -16.95 15.78 -6.01
CA ALA A 311 -18.18 16.52 -6.22
C ALA A 311 -18.69 16.28 -7.65
N VAL A 312 -19.92 15.80 -7.77
CA VAL A 312 -20.63 15.67 -9.04
C VAL A 312 -21.80 16.63 -9.01
N GLN A 313 -21.80 17.59 -9.92
CA GLN A 313 -22.86 18.59 -10.04
C GLN A 313 -23.43 18.56 -11.46
N SER A 314 -24.74 18.37 -11.56
CA SER A 314 -25.48 18.44 -12.80
C SER A 314 -26.77 19.23 -12.54
N GLY A 315 -26.89 20.40 -13.14
CA GLY A 315 -28.00 21.31 -12.88
C GLY A 315 -28.15 21.62 -11.39
N LYS A 316 -29.34 21.37 -10.84
CA LYS A 316 -29.64 21.60 -9.44
C LYS A 316 -29.14 20.48 -8.49
N LYS A 317 -28.71 19.33 -9.01
CA LYS A 317 -28.28 18.18 -8.23
C LYS A 317 -26.79 18.30 -7.91
N LYS A 318 -26.44 18.32 -6.63
CA LYS A 318 -25.05 18.29 -6.15
C LYS A 318 -24.87 17.06 -5.24
N VAL A 319 -24.00 16.14 -5.66
CA VAL A 319 -23.75 14.88 -4.93
C VAL A 319 -22.26 14.74 -4.67
N ALA A 320 -21.91 14.27 -3.47
CA ALA A 320 -20.55 13.90 -3.10
C ALA A 320 -20.38 12.39 -3.28
N CYS A 321 -19.55 12.00 -4.24
CA CYS A 321 -19.28 10.59 -4.56
C CYS A 321 -17.98 10.11 -3.92
N PHE A 322 -17.86 8.80 -3.71
CA PHE A 322 -16.64 8.19 -3.26
C PHE A 322 -15.54 8.30 -4.33
N ARG A 323 -14.32 8.67 -3.91
CA ARG A 323 -13.16 8.77 -4.80
C ARG A 323 -12.50 7.42 -4.97
N TRP A 324 -12.74 6.76 -6.10
CA TRP A 324 -12.12 5.47 -6.44
C TRP A 324 -10.65 5.62 -6.85
N ALA A 325 -10.37 6.59 -7.70
CA ALA A 325 -9.01 6.88 -8.19
C ALA A 325 -8.18 7.53 -7.07
N CYS A 326 -7.33 6.73 -6.41
CA CYS A 326 -6.45 7.16 -5.33
C CYS A 326 -5.33 6.15 -5.11
N ASN A 327 -4.34 6.53 -4.31
CA ASN A 327 -3.35 5.60 -3.76
C ASN A 327 -4.01 4.74 -2.66
N LYS A 328 -4.19 3.44 -2.95
CA LYS A 328 -4.92 2.52 -2.05
C LYS A 328 -4.13 2.23 -0.77
N THR A 329 -2.82 2.07 -0.86
CA THR A 329 -1.93 1.86 0.30
C THR A 329 -1.97 3.07 1.23
N LEU A 330 -1.87 4.29 0.70
CA LEU A 330 -2.01 5.50 1.51
C LEU A 330 -3.40 5.60 2.16
N ARG A 331 -4.45 5.26 1.41
CA ARG A 331 -5.82 5.22 1.96
C ARG A 331 -5.92 4.27 3.15
N SER A 332 -5.36 3.07 3.02
CA SER A 332 -5.32 2.05 4.07
C SER A 332 -4.59 2.56 5.30
N ALA A 333 -3.37 3.06 5.14
CA ALA A 333 -2.55 3.59 6.23
C ALA A 333 -3.24 4.74 6.98
N VAL A 334 -3.88 5.68 6.25
CA VAL A 334 -4.67 6.77 6.86
C VAL A 334 -5.89 6.22 7.60
N SER A 335 -6.55 5.19 7.08
CA SER A 335 -7.72 4.58 7.75
C SER A 335 -7.30 3.86 9.03
N VAL A 336 -6.16 3.18 9.04
CA VAL A 336 -5.58 2.54 10.25
C VAL A 336 -5.21 3.60 11.30
N LEU A 337 -4.58 4.71 10.90
CA LEU A 337 -4.31 5.83 11.80
C LEU A 337 -5.60 6.40 12.39
N ALA A 338 -6.63 6.62 11.57
CA ALA A 338 -7.93 7.14 12.00
C ALA A 338 -8.58 6.20 13.01
N ASP A 339 -8.65 4.88 12.72
CA ASP A 339 -9.28 3.92 13.63
C ASP A 339 -8.51 3.74 14.93
N SER A 340 -7.19 3.70 14.88
CA SER A 340 -6.38 3.57 16.09
C SER A 340 -6.46 4.83 16.95
N SER A 341 -6.35 6.02 16.34
CA SER A 341 -6.30 7.29 17.08
C SER A 341 -7.60 7.61 17.82
N ARG A 342 -8.78 7.31 17.28
CA ARG A 342 -10.07 7.57 17.95
C ARG A 342 -10.20 6.88 19.32
N LYS A 343 -9.42 5.81 19.55
CA LYS A 343 -9.47 5.03 20.80
C LYS A 343 -8.73 5.71 21.96
N HIS A 344 -7.84 6.66 21.68
CA HIS A 344 -7.00 7.29 22.70
C HIS A 344 -6.79 8.79 22.53
N ASN A 345 -7.22 9.39 21.42
CA ASN A 345 -7.14 10.82 21.19
C ASN A 345 -8.55 11.45 21.24
N PRO A 346 -8.86 12.30 22.24
CA PRO A 346 -10.20 12.88 22.40
C PRO A 346 -10.70 13.67 21.20
N TRP A 347 -9.82 14.39 20.50
CA TRP A 347 -10.18 15.12 19.28
C TRP A 347 -10.55 14.18 18.13
N ALA A 348 -9.80 13.10 17.96
CA ALA A 348 -10.09 12.10 16.93
C ALA A 348 -11.41 11.39 17.23
N ASN A 349 -11.66 11.02 18.50
CA ASN A 349 -12.92 10.43 18.93
C ASN A 349 -14.10 11.38 18.70
N ASP A 350 -13.99 12.64 19.05
CA ASP A 350 -15.04 13.64 18.88
C ASP A 350 -15.45 13.80 17.40
N ILE A 351 -14.46 13.87 16.48
CA ILE A 351 -14.76 13.92 15.03
C ILE A 351 -15.50 12.66 14.58
N TYR A 352 -15.03 11.50 15.00
CA TYR A 352 -15.63 10.22 14.64
C TYR A 352 -17.07 10.12 15.17
N GLU A 353 -17.30 10.38 16.47
CA GLU A 353 -18.62 10.29 17.08
C GLU A 353 -19.63 11.30 16.48
N ARG A 354 -19.19 12.52 16.20
CA ARG A 354 -20.02 13.49 15.49
C ARG A 354 -20.39 13.04 14.07
N ALA A 355 -19.51 12.33 13.39
CA ALA A 355 -19.82 11.76 12.08
C ALA A 355 -20.83 10.61 12.22
N ARG A 356 -20.66 9.74 13.20
CA ARG A 356 -21.62 8.65 13.51
C ARG A 356 -23.01 9.20 13.89
N ALA A 357 -23.06 10.25 14.72
CA ALA A 357 -24.30 10.91 15.13
C ALA A 357 -25.06 11.54 13.95
N ARG A 358 -24.37 11.92 12.87
CA ARG A 358 -25.00 12.39 11.62
C ARG A 358 -25.46 11.26 10.70
N GLY A 359 -25.40 10.00 11.14
CA GLY A 359 -25.86 8.84 10.39
C GLY A 359 -24.84 8.24 9.42
N HIS A 360 -23.57 8.70 9.41
CA HIS A 360 -22.55 8.08 8.58
C HIS A 360 -22.16 6.71 9.13
N ASP A 361 -21.96 5.75 8.24
CA ASP A 361 -21.42 4.43 8.61
C ASP A 361 -19.96 4.51 9.11
N HIS A 362 -19.48 3.43 9.69
CA HIS A 362 -18.12 3.36 10.24
C HIS A 362 -17.03 3.70 9.20
N PRO A 363 -17.01 3.12 7.98
CA PRO A 363 -16.03 3.47 6.98
C PRO A 363 -16.06 4.95 6.54
N HIS A 364 -17.25 5.55 6.47
CA HIS A 364 -17.38 6.96 6.12
C HIS A 364 -16.91 7.88 7.27
N ALA A 365 -17.26 7.55 8.52
CA ALA A 365 -16.77 8.29 9.68
C ALA A 365 -15.24 8.25 9.78
N LEU A 366 -14.60 7.10 9.49
CA LEU A 366 -13.15 6.99 9.41
C LEU A 366 -12.55 7.85 8.28
N ARG A 367 -13.20 7.96 7.12
CA ARG A 367 -12.74 8.85 6.03
C ARG A 367 -12.81 10.33 6.44
N ILE A 368 -13.85 10.74 7.15
CA ILE A 368 -13.98 12.11 7.67
C ILE A 368 -12.83 12.41 8.65
N LEU A 369 -12.56 11.48 9.57
CA LEU A 369 -11.43 11.60 10.51
C LEU A 369 -10.08 11.54 9.81
N GLY A 370 -9.89 10.60 8.86
CA GLY A 370 -8.67 10.48 8.07
C GLY A 370 -8.35 11.76 7.29
N ARG A 371 -9.38 12.40 6.73
CA ARG A 371 -9.25 13.72 6.10
C ARG A 371 -8.75 14.79 7.08
N ALA A 372 -9.27 14.79 8.30
CA ALA A 372 -8.83 15.73 9.34
C ALA A 372 -7.35 15.45 9.73
N TRP A 373 -6.96 14.19 9.86
CA TRP A 373 -5.58 13.80 10.11
C TRP A 373 -4.63 14.21 8.98
N LEU A 374 -5.04 14.08 7.73
CA LEU A 374 -4.18 14.49 6.59
C LEU A 374 -3.83 15.97 6.61
N ARG A 375 -4.72 16.84 7.12
CA ARG A 375 -4.40 18.26 7.33
C ARG A 375 -3.35 18.47 8.43
N VAL A 376 -3.47 17.70 9.52
CA VAL A 376 -2.48 17.72 10.60
C VAL A 376 -1.14 17.20 10.10
N ILE A 377 -1.14 16.04 9.43
CA ILE A 377 0.07 15.43 8.84
C ILE A 377 0.74 16.40 7.88
N TRP A 378 -0.03 16.99 6.94
CA TRP A 378 0.50 17.94 5.98
C TRP A 378 1.20 19.10 6.67
N ARG A 379 0.59 19.68 7.71
CA ARG A 379 1.17 20.82 8.43
C ARG A 379 2.46 20.41 9.15
N LEU A 380 2.46 19.31 9.89
CA LEU A 380 3.64 18.79 10.59
C LEU A 380 4.78 18.50 9.63
N TRP A 381 4.46 17.88 8.50
CA TRP A 381 5.42 17.51 7.48
C TRP A 381 6.00 18.73 6.76
N GLN A 382 5.17 19.75 6.45
CA GLN A 382 5.65 21.01 5.88
C GLN A 382 6.57 21.75 6.86
N ASP A 383 6.21 21.79 8.14
CA ASP A 383 6.99 22.46 9.19
C ASP A 383 8.22 21.65 9.65
N GLY A 384 8.34 20.39 9.27
CA GLY A 384 9.43 19.51 9.71
C GLY A 384 9.39 19.16 11.21
N VAL A 385 8.21 19.14 11.85
CA VAL A 385 8.09 18.97 13.30
C VAL A 385 7.24 17.75 13.65
N PRO A 386 7.61 16.97 14.69
CA PRO A 386 6.80 15.87 15.21
C PRO A 386 5.46 16.35 15.79
N TYR A 387 4.48 15.44 15.82
CA TYR A 387 3.19 15.69 16.45
C TYR A 387 3.32 15.83 17.97
N ASP A 388 2.87 16.95 18.48
CA ASP A 388 2.76 17.26 19.89
C ASP A 388 1.30 17.56 20.25
N PRO A 389 0.64 16.70 21.07
CA PRO A 389 -0.73 16.93 21.50
C PRO A 389 -0.93 18.29 22.20
N THR A 390 0.06 18.80 22.92
CA THR A 390 -0.03 20.08 23.64
C THR A 390 -0.12 21.27 22.69
N ARG A 391 0.39 21.13 21.49
CA ARG A 391 0.34 22.16 20.42
C ARG A 391 -0.84 22.00 19.47
N HIS A 392 -1.65 20.95 19.64
CA HIS A 392 -2.80 20.70 18.78
C HIS A 392 -4.00 21.57 19.19
N GLY A 393 -4.12 22.75 18.59
CA GLY A 393 -5.10 23.76 18.97
C GLY A 393 -6.57 23.30 18.99
N SER A 394 -6.96 22.37 18.09
CA SER A 394 -8.32 21.81 18.10
C SER A 394 -8.55 20.85 19.26
N LEU A 395 -7.52 20.08 19.65
CA LEU A 395 -7.57 19.21 20.83
C LEU A 395 -7.66 20.05 22.09
N ASN A 396 -6.82 21.10 22.22
CA ASN A 396 -6.79 21.96 23.39
C ASN A 396 -8.14 22.71 23.58
N ARG A 397 -8.75 23.19 22.51
CA ARG A 397 -10.10 23.79 22.56
C ARG A 397 -11.17 22.78 23.03
N LEU A 398 -11.09 21.53 22.56
CA LEU A 398 -12.02 20.50 22.99
C LEU A 398 -11.86 20.14 24.47
N LEU A 399 -10.62 20.05 24.95
CA LEU A 399 -10.33 19.76 26.37
C LEU A 399 -10.80 20.91 27.27
N ALA A 400 -10.55 22.16 26.88
CA ALA A 400 -11.03 23.35 27.62
C ALA A 400 -12.57 23.46 27.66
N ALA A 401 -13.27 22.95 26.67
CA ALA A 401 -14.74 22.95 26.65
C ALA A 401 -15.38 21.81 27.47
N LYS A 402 -14.60 20.84 27.92
CA LYS A 402 -15.07 19.67 28.71
C LYS A 402 -14.63 19.71 30.18
N GLY A 403 -13.73 20.62 30.55
CA GLY A 403 -13.32 20.89 31.93
C GLY A 403 -14.09 22.09 32.45
#